data_3e55b7f2868818b73900eec966c00c1c
#
_entry.id   3e55b7f2868818b73900eec966c00c1c
#
_cell.length_a   1.000
_cell.length_b   1.000
_cell.length_c   1.000
_cell.angle_alpha   90.00
_cell.angle_beta   90.00
_cell.angle_gamma   90.00
#
_symmetry.space_group_name_H-M   'P 1'
#
loop_
_entity.id
_entity.type
_entity.pdbx_description
1 polymer ?
#
loop_
_entity_poly.entity_id
_entity_poly.type
_entity_poly.pdbx_seq_one_letter_code
_entity_poly.pdbx_strand_id
1 'polypeptide(L)'
;MHFLIDADLPRSLGSLIKSYGHQATDVRDVGLRRAEDSQIAAYALQEGLCILSGDWGFSDIRVYPPAQYAGIAVVQLPRDATSEYIGHLVEGFLQQDELLSILKGKLAIVEAGRIRLRPR
;
A
#
# COMPACT_ATOMS: atom_id res chain seq x y z
N MET A 1 -4.33 11.35 -1.21
CA MET A 1 -3.94 10.40 -0.14
C MET A 1 -2.45 10.47 0.12
N HIS A 2 -2.03 9.93 1.25
CA HIS A 2 -0.61 9.83 1.58
C HIS A 2 -0.28 8.35 1.82
N PHE A 3 0.54 7.77 0.96
CA PHE A 3 0.90 6.35 1.02
C PHE A 3 2.23 6.15 1.73
N LEU A 4 2.32 5.07 2.51
CA LEU A 4 3.57 4.58 3.10
C LEU A 4 4.00 3.36 2.29
N ILE A 5 5.12 3.47 1.59
CA ILE A 5 5.61 2.42 0.68
C ILE A 5 6.55 1.49 1.44
N ASP A 6 6.20 0.20 1.48
CA ASP A 6 7.03 -0.83 2.13
C ASP A 6 8.30 -1.09 1.32
N ALA A 7 9.35 -1.56 2.01
CA ALA A 7 10.65 -1.80 1.40
C ALA A 7 10.68 -2.99 0.42
N ASP A 8 9.66 -3.84 0.44
CA ASP A 8 9.55 -4.94 -0.53
C ASP A 8 9.07 -4.47 -1.90
N LEU A 9 8.69 -3.20 -2.03
CA LEU A 9 8.26 -2.61 -3.30
C LEU A 9 9.35 -1.70 -3.86
N PRO A 10 9.34 -1.48 -5.20
CA PRO A 10 10.36 -0.62 -5.82
C PRO A 10 10.28 0.83 -5.33
N ARG A 11 11.42 1.45 -5.14
CA ARG A 11 11.49 2.87 -4.75
C ARG A 11 10.84 3.78 -5.80
N SER A 12 10.83 3.36 -7.06
CA SER A 12 10.23 4.13 -8.15
C SER A 12 8.74 4.41 -7.97
N LEU A 13 8.05 3.64 -7.11
CA LEU A 13 6.64 3.88 -6.83
C LEU A 13 6.37 5.25 -6.22
N GLY A 14 7.35 5.81 -5.50
CA GLY A 14 7.21 7.15 -4.92
C GLY A 14 6.91 8.21 -5.98
N SER A 15 7.69 8.23 -7.06
CA SER A 15 7.49 9.17 -8.16
C SER A 15 6.16 8.92 -8.89
N LEU A 16 5.82 7.65 -9.08
CA LEU A 16 4.56 7.27 -9.73
C LEU A 16 3.36 7.79 -8.93
N ILE A 17 3.36 7.57 -7.62
CA ILE A 17 2.29 8.00 -6.73
C ILE A 17 2.14 9.52 -6.77
N LYS A 18 3.26 10.23 -6.73
CA LYS A 18 3.25 11.70 -6.80
C LYS A 18 2.73 12.23 -8.13
N SER A 19 2.99 11.50 -9.22
CA SER A 19 2.50 11.88 -10.54
C SER A 19 0.98 11.82 -10.65
N TYR A 20 0.32 11.08 -9.76
CA TYR A 20 -1.14 11.00 -9.67
C TYR A 20 -1.72 11.96 -8.62
N GLY A 21 -0.92 12.90 -8.11
CA GLY A 21 -1.39 13.92 -7.18
C GLY A 21 -1.44 13.50 -5.73
N HIS A 22 -0.83 12.37 -5.38
CA HIS A 22 -0.78 11.87 -4.01
C HIS A 22 0.59 12.10 -3.38
N GLN A 23 0.65 11.99 -2.05
CA GLN A 23 1.90 12.03 -1.31
C GLN A 23 2.40 10.61 -1.08
N ALA A 24 3.70 10.45 -0.96
CA ALA A 24 4.33 9.16 -0.71
C ALA A 24 5.50 9.31 0.26
N THR A 25 5.56 8.39 1.22
CA THR A 25 6.67 8.25 2.15
C THR A 25 7.18 6.81 2.01
N ASP A 26 8.46 6.64 1.78
CA ASP A 26 9.09 5.34 1.68
C ASP A 26 9.65 4.97 3.05
N VAL A 27 9.38 3.74 3.53
CA VAL A 27 9.87 3.31 4.85
C VAL A 27 11.38 3.41 4.96
N ARG A 28 12.09 3.28 3.83
CA ARG A 28 13.56 3.40 3.79
C ARG A 28 14.04 4.80 4.15
N ASP A 29 13.21 5.81 3.95
CA ASP A 29 13.57 7.21 4.20
C ASP A 29 13.22 7.69 5.61
N VAL A 30 12.52 6.86 6.39
CA VAL A 30 12.10 7.20 7.77
C VAL A 30 12.65 6.21 8.80
N GLY A 31 13.73 5.50 8.45
CA GLY A 31 14.41 4.60 9.39
C GLY A 31 13.73 3.27 9.60
N LEU A 32 12.80 2.88 8.72
CA LEU A 32 12.02 1.65 8.86
C LEU A 32 12.36 0.59 7.80
N ARG A 33 13.52 0.71 7.16
CA ARG A 33 13.94 -0.22 6.09
C ARG A 33 13.91 -1.69 6.53
N ARG A 34 14.31 -1.96 7.76
CA ARG A 34 14.38 -3.32 8.32
C ARG A 34 13.37 -3.53 9.43
N ALA A 35 12.35 -2.69 9.50
CA ALA A 35 11.34 -2.79 10.53
C ALA A 35 10.44 -4.00 10.28
N GLU A 36 9.90 -4.54 11.36
CA GLU A 36 8.87 -5.56 11.29
C GLU A 36 7.54 -4.92 10.89
N ASP A 37 6.60 -5.74 10.39
CA ASP A 37 5.29 -5.28 9.94
C ASP A 37 4.56 -4.48 11.03
N SER A 38 4.66 -4.93 12.29
CA SER A 38 4.02 -4.24 13.41
C SER A 38 4.55 -2.82 13.61
N GLN A 39 5.84 -2.59 13.34
CA GLN A 39 6.45 -1.27 13.46
C GLN A 39 6.02 -0.36 12.31
N ILE A 40 5.91 -0.91 11.11
CA ILE A 40 5.43 -0.18 9.94
C ILE A 40 3.96 0.21 10.15
N ALA A 41 3.15 -0.73 10.65
CA ALA A 41 1.74 -0.47 10.94
C ALA A 41 1.58 0.62 12.00
N ALA A 42 2.38 0.58 13.06
CA ALA A 42 2.34 1.60 14.11
C ALA A 42 2.68 3.00 13.56
N TYR A 43 3.68 3.07 12.69
CA TYR A 43 4.05 4.34 12.04
C TYR A 43 2.91 4.86 11.16
N ALA A 44 2.29 3.97 10.38
CA ALA A 44 1.17 4.34 9.52
C ALA A 44 0.00 4.87 10.34
N LEU A 45 -0.30 4.23 11.48
CA LEU A 45 -1.36 4.70 12.38
C LEU A 45 -1.04 6.07 12.95
N GLN A 46 0.19 6.27 13.43
CA GLN A 46 0.61 7.51 14.04
C GLN A 46 0.57 8.67 13.06
N GLU A 47 1.01 8.44 11.82
CA GLU A 47 1.12 9.49 10.80
C GLU A 47 -0.10 9.58 9.88
N GLY A 48 -1.08 8.70 10.05
CA GLY A 48 -2.29 8.71 9.21
C GLY A 48 -2.03 8.32 7.77
N LEU A 49 -1.13 7.35 7.53
CA LEU A 49 -0.74 6.95 6.19
C LEU A 49 -1.42 5.66 5.75
N CYS A 50 -1.70 5.57 4.45
CA CYS A 50 -2.20 4.34 3.83
C CYS A 50 -1.02 3.42 3.55
N ILE A 51 -1.04 2.19 4.07
CA ILE A 51 0.03 1.21 3.84
C ILE A 51 -0.08 0.68 2.42
N LEU A 52 1.04 0.65 1.69
CA LEU A 52 1.17 0.01 0.38
C LEU A 52 2.32 -0.98 0.47
N SER A 53 2.00 -2.28 0.35
CA SER A 53 2.98 -3.34 0.56
C SER A 53 2.68 -4.55 -0.32
N GLY A 54 3.70 -5.36 -0.59
CA GLY A 54 3.53 -6.68 -1.20
C GLY A 54 3.47 -7.80 -0.17
N ASP A 55 3.52 -7.48 1.11
CA ASP A 55 3.53 -8.48 2.19
C ASP A 55 2.11 -8.86 2.59
N TRP A 56 1.76 -10.14 2.40
CA TRP A 56 0.44 -10.67 2.74
C TRP A 56 0.11 -10.57 4.23
N GLY A 57 1.11 -10.41 5.09
CA GLY A 57 0.89 -10.21 6.53
C GLY A 57 -0.06 -9.06 6.81
N PHE A 58 -0.01 -7.99 5.99
CA PHE A 58 -0.90 -6.84 6.16
C PHE A 58 -2.35 -7.12 5.77
N SER A 59 -2.63 -8.24 5.13
CA SER A 59 -4.00 -8.64 4.80
C SER A 59 -4.70 -9.39 5.94
N ASP A 60 -4.00 -9.69 7.02
CA ASP A 60 -4.59 -10.34 8.19
C ASP A 60 -5.36 -9.31 9.02
N ILE A 61 -6.67 -9.27 8.81
CA ILE A 61 -7.55 -8.27 9.43
C ILE A 61 -7.69 -8.46 10.94
N ARG A 62 -7.28 -9.61 11.48
CA ARG A 62 -7.28 -9.84 12.93
C ARG A 62 -6.10 -9.15 13.58
N VAL A 63 -4.98 -9.04 12.88
CA VAL A 63 -3.76 -8.39 13.36
C VAL A 63 -3.77 -6.90 13.02
N TYR A 64 -4.21 -6.57 11.81
CA TYR A 64 -4.28 -5.18 11.31
C TYR A 64 -5.71 -4.86 10.91
N PRO A 65 -6.61 -4.53 11.87
CA PRO A 65 -8.01 -4.24 11.55
C PRO A 65 -8.11 -3.02 10.63
N PRO A 66 -8.60 -3.17 9.40
CA PRO A 66 -8.60 -2.06 8.43
C PRO A 66 -9.31 -0.80 8.92
N ALA A 67 -10.36 -0.96 9.74
CA ALA A 67 -11.13 0.18 10.24
C ALA A 67 -10.30 1.19 11.02
N GLN A 68 -9.13 0.78 11.54
CA GLN A 68 -8.24 1.65 12.32
C GLN A 68 -7.25 2.42 11.45
N TYR A 69 -7.13 2.08 10.17
CA TYR A 69 -6.09 2.61 9.28
C TYR A 69 -6.66 3.58 8.26
N ALA A 70 -5.79 4.44 7.73
CA ALA A 70 -6.15 5.32 6.61
C ALA A 70 -6.32 4.54 5.30
N GLY A 71 -6.14 3.25 5.37
CA GLY A 71 -6.22 2.30 4.27
C GLY A 71 -5.04 1.37 4.30
N ILE A 72 -5.25 0.14 3.81
CA ILE A 72 -4.19 -0.85 3.63
C ILE A 72 -4.34 -1.39 2.21
N ALA A 73 -3.29 -1.26 1.39
CA ALA A 73 -3.28 -1.81 0.03
C ALA A 73 -2.16 -2.84 -0.07
N VAL A 74 -2.53 -4.09 -0.32
CA VAL A 74 -1.57 -5.19 -0.50
C VAL A 74 -1.55 -5.56 -1.97
N VAL A 75 -0.37 -5.44 -2.59
CA VAL A 75 -0.17 -5.77 -4.01
C VAL A 75 0.23 -7.23 -4.10
N GLN A 76 -0.57 -8.02 -4.81
CA GLN A 76 -0.26 -9.44 -5.00
C GLN A 76 0.76 -9.60 -6.11
N LEU A 77 1.98 -10.01 -5.75
CA LEU A 77 3.10 -10.09 -6.66
C LEU A 77 3.43 -11.54 -6.99
N PRO A 78 3.70 -11.87 -8.28
CA PRO A 78 4.32 -13.14 -8.61
C PRO A 78 5.76 -13.16 -8.08
N ARG A 79 6.34 -14.36 -7.95
CA ARG A 79 7.65 -14.56 -7.33
C ARG A 79 8.75 -13.71 -7.97
N ASP A 80 8.72 -13.56 -9.27
CA ASP A 80 9.76 -12.88 -10.05
C ASP A 80 9.25 -11.57 -10.68
N ALA A 81 8.34 -10.88 -9.99
CA ALA A 81 7.79 -9.62 -10.47
C ALA A 81 8.89 -8.57 -10.68
N THR A 82 8.88 -7.94 -11.86
CA THR A 82 9.80 -6.85 -12.15
C THR A 82 9.25 -5.53 -11.58
N SER A 83 10.14 -4.54 -11.43
CA SER A 83 9.71 -3.20 -11.02
C SER A 83 8.69 -2.62 -11.99
N GLU A 84 8.86 -2.89 -13.29
CA GLU A 84 7.95 -2.43 -14.32
C GLU A 84 6.56 -3.07 -14.15
N TYR A 85 6.50 -4.37 -13.90
CA TYR A 85 5.23 -5.07 -13.66
C TYR A 85 4.52 -4.50 -12.43
N ILE A 86 5.26 -4.33 -11.34
CA ILE A 86 4.71 -3.77 -10.10
C ILE A 86 4.19 -2.35 -10.34
N GLY A 87 4.94 -1.54 -11.09
CA GLY A 87 4.53 -0.20 -11.47
C GLY A 87 3.20 -0.19 -12.21
N HIS A 88 3.00 -1.12 -13.14
CA HIS A 88 1.73 -1.23 -13.87
C HIS A 88 0.57 -1.58 -12.96
N LEU A 89 0.76 -2.50 -12.01
CA LEU A 89 -0.29 -2.85 -11.04
C LEU A 89 -0.67 -1.65 -10.18
N VAL A 90 0.32 -0.95 -9.66
CA VAL A 90 0.09 0.20 -8.79
C VAL A 90 -0.54 1.35 -9.58
N GLU A 91 -0.10 1.57 -10.82
CA GLU A 91 -0.69 2.59 -11.68
C GLU A 91 -2.19 2.32 -11.91
N GLY A 92 -2.54 1.07 -12.21
CA GLY A 92 -3.95 0.69 -12.36
C GLY A 92 -4.77 0.95 -11.10
N PHE A 93 -4.17 0.72 -9.94
CA PHE A 93 -4.79 1.02 -8.66
C PHE A 93 -4.97 2.54 -8.48
N LEU A 94 -3.96 3.34 -8.79
CA LEU A 94 -4.02 4.80 -8.66
C LEU A 94 -5.03 5.45 -9.60
N GLN A 95 -5.39 4.78 -10.68
CA GLN A 95 -6.38 5.27 -11.64
C GLN A 95 -7.82 5.05 -11.17
N GLN A 96 -8.03 4.32 -10.07
CA GLN A 96 -9.36 3.99 -9.55
C GLN A 96 -9.82 5.05 -8.55
N ASP A 97 -10.22 6.21 -9.05
CA ASP A 97 -10.57 7.37 -8.21
C ASP A 97 -11.68 7.04 -7.21
N GLU A 98 -12.74 6.34 -7.64
CA GLU A 98 -13.84 5.98 -6.75
C GLU A 98 -13.38 5.06 -5.63
N LEU A 99 -12.54 4.08 -5.96
CA LEU A 99 -12.00 3.14 -4.98
C LEU A 99 -11.13 3.87 -3.96
N LEU A 100 -10.25 4.77 -4.42
CA LEU A 100 -9.39 5.53 -3.53
C LEU A 100 -10.20 6.41 -2.58
N SER A 101 -11.33 6.93 -3.06
CA SER A 101 -12.19 7.81 -2.24
C SER A 101 -12.83 7.08 -1.06
N ILE A 102 -12.93 5.75 -1.12
CA ILE A 102 -13.53 4.95 -0.05
C ILE A 102 -12.54 4.00 0.63
N LEU A 103 -11.25 4.14 0.34
CA LEU A 103 -10.23 3.22 0.83
C LEU A 103 -9.96 3.36 2.33
N LYS A 104 -10.18 4.52 2.90
CA LYS A 104 -9.97 4.73 4.34
C LYS A 104 -10.79 3.73 5.15
N GLY A 105 -10.12 3.04 6.06
CA GLY A 105 -10.75 2.03 6.89
C GLY A 105 -10.98 0.69 6.20
N LYS A 106 -10.39 0.49 5.03
CA LYS A 106 -10.56 -0.73 4.24
C LYS A 106 -9.23 -1.32 3.82
N LEU A 107 -9.27 -2.61 3.47
CA LEU A 107 -8.15 -3.33 2.88
C LEU A 107 -8.43 -3.51 1.39
N ALA A 108 -7.51 -3.05 0.55
CA ALA A 108 -7.54 -3.31 -0.89
C ALA A 108 -6.51 -4.38 -1.22
N ILE A 109 -6.91 -5.39 -1.98
CA ILE A 109 -5.99 -6.39 -2.53
C ILE A 109 -5.88 -6.14 -4.02
N VAL A 110 -4.69 -5.70 -4.44
CA VAL A 110 -4.42 -5.27 -5.82
C VAL A 110 -3.80 -6.43 -6.58
N GLU A 111 -4.55 -6.97 -7.54
CA GLU A 111 -4.12 -8.09 -8.38
C GLU A 111 -4.13 -7.66 -9.85
N ALA A 112 -3.51 -8.49 -10.71
CA ALA A 112 -3.63 -8.27 -12.15
C ALA A 112 -5.09 -8.40 -12.57
N GLY A 113 -5.63 -7.32 -13.16
CA GLY A 113 -6.99 -7.30 -13.69
C GLY A 113 -8.10 -7.18 -12.66
N ARG A 114 -7.78 -7.05 -11.36
CA ARG A 114 -8.80 -7.00 -10.33
C ARG A 114 -8.30 -6.35 -9.04
N ILE A 115 -9.16 -5.54 -8.41
CA ILE A 115 -8.90 -5.02 -7.07
C ILE A 115 -10.07 -5.42 -6.18
N ARG A 116 -9.77 -6.05 -5.05
CA ARG A 116 -10.78 -6.48 -4.08
C ARG A 116 -10.72 -5.60 -2.85
N LEU A 117 -11.88 -5.17 -2.33
CA LEU A 117 -11.99 -4.41 -1.08
C LEU A 117 -12.52 -5.29 0.05
N ARG A 118 -11.98 -5.10 1.24
CA ARG A 118 -12.39 -5.74 2.49
C ARG A 118 -12.48 -4.71 3.61
N PRO A 119 -13.60 -4.59 4.33
CA PRO A 119 -14.91 -5.11 3.93
C PRO A 119 -15.42 -4.40 2.68
N ARG A 120 -16.38 -4.98 2.04
CA ARG A 120 -16.96 -4.45 0.79
C ARG A 120 -17.66 -3.11 0.99
#